data_7fcdfa36842ccb626d39d22119b36467
#
_entry.id   7fcdfa36842ccb626d39d22119b36467
#
_cell.length_a   1.000
_cell.length_b   1.000
_cell.length_c   1.000
_cell.angle_alpha   90.00
_cell.angle_beta   90.00
_cell.angle_gamma   90.00
#
_symmetry.space_group_name_H-M   'P 1'
#
loop_
_entity.id
_entity.type
_entity.pdbx_description
1 polymer ?
#
loop_
_entity_poly.entity_id
_entity_poly.type
_entity_poly.pdbx_seq_one_letter_code
_entity_poly.pdbx_strand_id
1 'polypeptide(L)'
;MLTDKPRRGYWCECWTEPVGSRTEVPAFRASFDAYSAAQADRWVAVALRTITPALDSDASDAAWTWLHDGRADTRRALPRREPCTVAIQHAGTCITWTIRPVLFLPVAHRQGAELPACSQDFKHLNTD
;
A
#
# COMPACT_ATOMS: atom_id res chain seq x y z
N MET A 1 -23.74 12.07 16.54
CA MET A 1 -24.32 10.76 16.53
C MET A 1 -23.51 9.81 15.64
N LEU A 2 -23.28 8.64 16.12
CA LEU A 2 -22.47 7.67 15.42
C LEU A 2 -23.34 6.73 14.64
N THR A 3 -23.72 7.16 13.47
CA THR A 3 -24.48 6.32 12.57
C THR A 3 -23.58 5.62 11.57
N ASP A 4 -22.32 5.98 11.56
CA ASP A 4 -21.42 5.41 10.57
C ASP A 4 -21.17 3.95 10.86
N LYS A 5 -21.34 3.14 9.85
CA LYS A 5 -21.04 1.74 9.94
C LYS A 5 -19.62 1.49 9.50
N PRO A 6 -18.98 0.42 9.97
CA PRO A 6 -17.69 0.04 9.42
C PRO A 6 -17.79 -0.11 7.90
N ARG A 7 -16.78 0.38 7.21
CA ARG A 7 -16.75 0.34 5.75
C ARG A 7 -15.70 -0.63 5.27
N ARG A 8 -16.08 -1.47 4.37
CA ARG A 8 -15.13 -2.36 3.71
C ARG A 8 -14.24 -1.54 2.79
N GLY A 9 -12.99 -1.88 2.79
CA GLY A 9 -12.03 -1.24 1.93
C GLY A 9 -10.77 -2.06 1.84
N TYR A 10 -9.71 -1.39 1.42
CA TYR A 10 -8.42 -2.04 1.20
C TYR A 10 -7.32 -1.14 1.74
N TRP A 11 -6.41 -1.74 2.48
CA TRP A 11 -5.22 -1.05 2.96
C TRP A 11 -4.09 -1.36 2.01
N CYS A 12 -3.53 -0.31 1.42
CA CYS A 12 -2.47 -0.44 0.44
C CYS A 12 -1.18 0.09 1.02
N GLU A 13 -0.09 -0.65 0.84
CA GLU A 13 1.23 -0.25 1.32
C GLU A 13 2.27 -0.47 0.25
N CYS A 14 3.31 0.36 0.28
CA CYS A 14 4.49 0.18 -0.54
C CYS A 14 5.72 0.12 0.37
N TRP A 15 6.51 -0.91 0.18
CA TRP A 15 7.73 -1.14 0.96
C TRP A 15 8.91 -1.37 0.03
N THR A 16 10.10 -1.01 0.49
CA THR A 16 11.32 -1.36 -0.23
C THR A 16 12.26 -2.07 0.73
N GLU A 17 13.00 -3.06 0.21
CA GLU A 17 14.03 -3.70 1.00
C GLU A 17 15.18 -4.13 0.10
N PRO A 18 16.41 -4.07 0.61
CA PRO A 18 17.57 -4.54 -0.14
C PRO A 18 17.52 -6.05 -0.29
N VAL A 19 17.83 -6.54 -1.47
CA VAL A 19 17.90 -7.96 -1.74
C VAL A 19 19.26 -8.47 -1.27
N GLY A 20 19.25 -9.52 -0.44
CA GLY A 20 20.49 -10.15 -0.01
C GLY A 20 21.14 -9.53 1.21
N SER A 21 20.59 -8.47 1.76
CA SER A 21 21.10 -7.92 3.00
C SER A 21 20.34 -8.50 4.19
N ARG A 22 21.09 -8.93 5.19
CA ARG A 22 20.48 -9.45 6.43
C ARG A 22 20.41 -8.40 7.52
N THR A 23 21.10 -7.28 7.34
CA THR A 23 21.20 -6.27 8.36
C THR A 23 20.27 -5.09 8.15
N GLU A 24 19.78 -4.93 6.93
CA GLU A 24 18.89 -3.83 6.63
C GLU A 24 17.44 -4.29 6.71
N VAL A 25 16.59 -3.44 7.26
CA VAL A 25 15.17 -3.73 7.42
C VAL A 25 14.38 -3.10 6.28
N PRO A 26 13.21 -3.65 5.98
CA PRO A 26 12.34 -3.04 4.99
C PRO A 26 11.98 -1.61 5.38
N ALA A 27 11.89 -0.75 4.39
CA ALA A 27 11.51 0.65 4.59
C ALA A 27 10.10 0.88 4.07
N PHE A 28 9.26 1.44 4.92
CA PHE A 28 7.92 1.86 4.53
C PHE A 28 8.00 3.10 3.66
N ARG A 29 7.31 3.10 2.53
CA ARG A 29 7.39 4.21 1.59
C ARG A 29 6.07 4.97 1.45
N ALA A 30 4.95 4.26 1.41
CA ALA A 30 3.67 4.90 1.18
C ALA A 30 2.53 4.01 1.61
N SER A 31 1.40 4.62 1.89
CA SER A 31 0.16 3.89 2.16
C SER A 31 -1.02 4.63 1.55
N PHE A 32 -2.11 3.91 1.39
CA PHE A 32 -3.32 4.47 0.80
C PHE A 32 -4.54 3.71 1.30
N ASP A 33 -5.56 4.45 1.71
CA ASP A 33 -6.86 3.89 2.08
C ASP A 33 -7.74 3.84 0.84
N ALA A 34 -8.00 2.65 0.33
CA ALA A 34 -8.86 2.50 -0.83
C ALA A 34 -10.23 1.99 -0.37
N TYR A 35 -11.27 2.52 -0.98
CA TYR A 35 -12.64 2.14 -0.65
C TYR A 35 -13.28 1.30 -1.74
N SER A 36 -12.52 0.97 -2.78
CA SER A 36 -12.97 0.06 -3.82
C SER A 36 -11.77 -0.68 -4.40
N ALA A 37 -12.04 -1.81 -5.01
CA ALA A 37 -11.00 -2.57 -5.70
C ALA A 37 -10.36 -1.74 -6.82
N ALA A 38 -11.17 -0.95 -7.50
CA ALA A 38 -10.68 -0.09 -8.59
C ALA A 38 -9.71 0.97 -8.08
N GLN A 39 -9.99 1.56 -6.92
CA GLN A 39 -9.08 2.53 -6.32
C GLN A 39 -7.75 1.89 -5.93
N ALA A 40 -7.81 0.73 -5.30
CA ALA A 40 -6.62 0.03 -4.86
C ALA A 40 -5.73 -0.37 -6.04
N ASP A 41 -6.32 -0.98 -7.03
CA ASP A 41 -5.64 -1.39 -8.25
C ASP A 41 -5.01 -0.19 -8.96
N ARG A 42 -5.76 0.89 -9.07
CA ARG A 42 -5.27 2.11 -9.73
C ARG A 42 -4.08 2.72 -9.00
N TRP A 43 -4.10 2.68 -7.67
CA TRP A 43 -2.99 3.23 -6.89
C TRP A 43 -1.68 2.53 -7.24
N VAL A 44 -1.69 1.21 -7.32
CA VAL A 44 -0.51 0.44 -7.70
C VAL A 44 -0.14 0.73 -9.15
N ALA A 45 -1.11 0.78 -10.05
CA ALA A 45 -0.86 1.02 -11.46
C ALA A 45 -0.22 2.37 -11.71
N VAL A 46 -0.68 3.41 -11.03
CA VAL A 46 -0.11 4.75 -11.16
C VAL A 46 1.32 4.75 -10.64
N ALA A 47 1.57 4.11 -9.51
CA ALA A 47 2.92 4.02 -8.96
C ALA A 47 3.87 3.32 -9.92
N LEU A 48 3.46 2.18 -10.48
CA LEU A 48 4.28 1.45 -11.43
C LEU A 48 4.58 2.27 -12.68
N ARG A 49 3.57 2.92 -13.25
CA ARG A 49 3.78 3.75 -14.44
C ARG A 49 4.73 4.91 -14.17
N THR A 50 4.67 5.45 -12.97
CA THR A 50 5.52 6.57 -12.60
C THR A 50 6.98 6.18 -12.53
N ILE A 51 7.29 4.97 -12.03
CA ILE A 51 8.68 4.55 -11.85
C ILE A 51 9.24 3.78 -13.04
N THR A 52 8.39 3.29 -13.94
CA THR A 52 8.82 2.45 -15.07
C THR A 52 9.98 3.05 -15.87
N PRO A 53 10.00 4.36 -16.18
CA PRO A 53 11.12 4.92 -16.95
C PRO A 53 12.47 4.84 -16.24
N ALA A 54 12.47 4.70 -14.91
CA ALA A 54 13.70 4.60 -14.14
C ALA A 54 14.14 3.17 -13.89
N LEU A 55 13.34 2.18 -14.30
CA LEU A 55 13.65 0.77 -14.06
C LEU A 55 14.56 0.21 -15.15
N ASP A 56 15.36 -0.82 -14.78
CA ASP A 56 16.09 -1.56 -15.80
C ASP A 56 15.11 -2.36 -16.65
N SER A 57 15.61 -3.02 -17.71
CA SER A 57 14.70 -3.65 -18.69
C SER A 57 13.93 -4.81 -18.07
N ASP A 58 14.54 -5.61 -17.20
CA ASP A 58 13.85 -6.74 -16.57
C ASP A 58 12.75 -6.25 -15.63
N ALA A 59 13.06 -5.25 -14.81
CA ALA A 59 12.09 -4.67 -13.89
C ALA A 59 10.96 -3.99 -14.66
N SER A 60 11.30 -3.29 -15.73
CA SER A 60 10.30 -2.64 -16.57
C SER A 60 9.36 -3.67 -17.20
N ASP A 61 9.91 -4.78 -17.71
CA ASP A 61 9.11 -5.86 -18.29
C ASP A 61 8.16 -6.46 -17.23
N ALA A 62 8.66 -6.67 -16.03
CA ALA A 62 7.83 -7.19 -14.95
C ALA A 62 6.69 -6.22 -14.60
N ALA A 63 6.98 -4.93 -14.57
CA ALA A 63 5.98 -3.92 -14.30
C ALA A 63 4.90 -3.91 -15.38
N TRP A 64 5.30 -3.95 -16.65
CA TRP A 64 4.35 -3.96 -17.77
C TRP A 64 3.54 -5.25 -17.80
N THR A 65 4.14 -6.39 -17.46
CA THR A 65 3.42 -7.65 -17.36
C THR A 65 2.29 -7.54 -16.35
N TRP A 66 2.56 -6.97 -15.19
CA TRP A 66 1.51 -6.78 -14.20
C TRP A 66 0.45 -5.81 -14.70
N LEU A 67 0.87 -4.69 -15.32
CA LEU A 67 -0.09 -3.69 -15.80
C LEU A 67 -1.04 -4.24 -16.85
N HIS A 68 -0.57 -5.18 -17.68
CA HIS A 68 -1.39 -5.76 -18.74
C HIS A 68 -2.16 -6.99 -18.27
N ASP A 69 -1.51 -7.89 -17.54
CA ASP A 69 -2.11 -9.18 -17.18
C ASP A 69 -2.46 -9.30 -15.71
N GLY A 70 -1.48 -9.05 -14.84
CA GLY A 70 -1.68 -9.23 -13.39
C GLY A 70 -2.73 -8.31 -12.82
N ARG A 71 -2.90 -7.15 -13.42
CA ARG A 71 -3.87 -6.17 -12.95
C ARG A 71 -5.29 -6.70 -13.03
N ALA A 72 -5.61 -7.42 -14.10
CA ALA A 72 -6.92 -8.01 -14.24
C ALA A 72 -7.19 -9.07 -13.17
N ASP A 73 -6.17 -9.86 -12.84
CA ASP A 73 -6.29 -10.86 -11.79
C ASP A 73 -6.51 -10.21 -10.44
N THR A 74 -5.77 -9.14 -10.16
CA THR A 74 -5.92 -8.37 -8.92
C THR A 74 -7.34 -7.84 -8.81
N ARG A 75 -7.88 -7.28 -9.87
CA ARG A 75 -9.24 -6.72 -9.85
C ARG A 75 -10.30 -7.80 -9.64
N ARG A 76 -10.02 -9.03 -10.03
CA ARG A 76 -10.93 -10.15 -9.77
C ARG A 76 -10.79 -10.67 -8.34
N ALA A 77 -9.59 -10.66 -7.80
CA ALA A 77 -9.33 -11.21 -6.48
C ALA A 77 -9.81 -10.30 -5.35
N LEU A 78 -9.64 -8.98 -5.51
CA LEU A 78 -9.94 -8.05 -4.43
C LEU A 78 -11.40 -8.09 -3.95
N PRO A 79 -12.41 -8.14 -4.84
CA PRO A 79 -13.79 -8.24 -4.35
C PRO A 79 -14.07 -9.53 -3.60
N ARG A 80 -13.26 -10.57 -3.82
CA ARG A 80 -13.37 -11.83 -3.07
C ARG A 80 -12.64 -11.77 -1.75
N ARG A 81 -12.17 -10.59 -1.36
CA ARG A 81 -11.46 -10.35 -0.10
C ARG A 81 -10.15 -11.10 -0.02
N GLU A 82 -9.49 -11.28 -1.15
CA GLU A 82 -8.18 -11.91 -1.23
C GLU A 82 -7.10 -10.83 -1.28
N PRO A 83 -6.03 -10.95 -0.47
CA PRO A 83 -4.95 -9.98 -0.54
C PRO A 83 -4.14 -10.16 -1.82
N CYS A 84 -3.54 -9.08 -2.28
CA CYS A 84 -2.72 -9.08 -3.48
C CYS A 84 -1.37 -8.45 -3.20
N THR A 85 -0.35 -8.96 -3.88
CA THR A 85 1.02 -8.44 -3.74
C THR A 85 1.64 -8.30 -5.13
N VAL A 86 2.30 -7.18 -5.34
CA VAL A 86 3.05 -6.91 -6.56
C VAL A 86 4.49 -6.59 -6.16
N ALA A 87 5.44 -7.29 -6.68
CA ALA A 87 6.85 -7.10 -6.32
C ALA A 87 7.70 -6.91 -7.57
N ILE A 88 8.54 -5.88 -7.56
CA ILE A 88 9.46 -5.58 -8.64
C ILE A 88 10.87 -5.48 -8.06
N GLN A 89 11.82 -6.18 -8.68
CA GLN A 89 13.21 -6.10 -8.26
C GLN A 89 13.99 -5.23 -9.22
N HIS A 90 14.71 -4.26 -8.68
CA HIS A 90 15.48 -3.33 -9.47
C HIS A 90 16.75 -2.94 -8.70
N ALA A 91 17.90 -3.11 -9.34
CA ALA A 91 19.18 -2.65 -8.81
C ALA A 91 19.44 -3.09 -7.36
N GLY A 92 19.13 -4.35 -7.05
CA GLY A 92 19.37 -4.89 -5.71
C GLY A 92 18.32 -4.51 -4.69
N THR A 93 17.24 -3.88 -5.10
CA THR A 93 16.14 -3.50 -4.22
C THR A 93 14.86 -4.17 -4.68
N CYS A 94 14.10 -4.68 -3.73
CA CYS A 94 12.76 -5.19 -4.01
C CYS A 94 11.74 -4.14 -3.58
N ILE A 95 10.89 -3.74 -4.51
CA ILE A 95 9.78 -2.82 -4.24
C ILE A 95 8.52 -3.65 -4.21
N THR A 96 7.78 -3.58 -3.10
CA THR A 96 6.60 -4.41 -2.91
C THR A 96 5.39 -3.54 -2.61
N TRP A 97 4.32 -3.76 -3.34
CA TRP A 97 3.02 -3.17 -3.07
C TRP A 97 2.11 -4.28 -2.58
N THR A 98 1.44 -4.02 -1.46
CA THR A 98 0.47 -4.97 -0.92
C THR A 98 -0.89 -4.30 -0.83
N ILE A 99 -1.92 -5.06 -1.13
CA ILE A 99 -3.31 -4.62 -0.99
C ILE A 99 -4.00 -5.65 -0.12
N ARG A 100 -4.50 -5.22 1.03
CA ARG A 100 -5.17 -6.12 1.96
C ARG A 100 -6.61 -5.67 2.20
N PRO A 101 -7.56 -6.60 2.17
CA PRO A 101 -8.93 -6.25 2.56
C PRO A 101 -8.95 -5.88 4.05
N VAL A 102 -9.62 -4.80 4.34
CA VAL A 102 -9.73 -4.31 5.72
C VAL A 102 -11.14 -3.81 5.97
N LEU A 103 -11.42 -3.57 7.22
CA LEU A 103 -12.65 -2.94 7.65
C LEU A 103 -12.27 -1.63 8.32
N PHE A 104 -12.63 -0.52 7.70
CA PHE A 104 -12.37 0.78 8.29
C PHE A 104 -13.44 1.08 9.31
N LEU A 105 -13.02 1.27 10.55
CA LEU A 105 -13.93 1.56 11.63
C LEU A 105 -14.22 3.05 11.68
N PRO A 106 -15.45 3.45 11.99
CA PRO A 106 -15.74 4.86 12.20
C PRO A 106 -15.04 5.32 13.46
N VAL A 107 -14.33 6.42 13.35
CA VAL A 107 -13.64 7.00 14.48
C VAL A 107 -14.26 8.36 14.71
N ALA A 108 -14.98 8.51 15.79
CA ALA A 108 -15.77 9.69 16.03
C ALA A 108 -14.96 10.97 16.00
N HIS A 109 -13.73 10.93 16.42
CA HIS A 109 -12.90 12.12 16.54
C HIS A 109 -11.80 12.19 15.51
N ARG A 110 -11.92 11.40 14.48
CA ARG A 110 -10.90 11.34 13.45
C ARG A 110 -10.66 12.71 12.83
N GLN A 111 -11.72 13.47 12.60
CA GLN A 111 -11.63 14.80 12.02
C GLN A 111 -11.49 15.89 13.04
N GLY A 112 -11.81 15.58 14.27
CA GLY A 112 -11.82 16.56 15.32
C GLY A 112 -10.46 16.89 15.86
N ALA A 113 -9.45 16.26 15.34
CA ALA A 113 -8.10 16.49 15.81
C ALA A 113 -7.92 16.17 17.29
N GLU A 114 -8.91 15.59 17.89
CA GLU A 114 -8.81 15.13 19.26
C GLU A 114 -8.06 13.82 19.27
N LEU A 115 -6.77 13.90 19.33
CA LEU A 115 -5.96 12.70 19.36
C LEU A 115 -6.00 12.07 20.73
N PRO A 116 -6.00 10.73 20.80
CA PRO A 116 -5.83 10.07 22.08
C PRO A 116 -4.55 10.53 22.74
N ALA A 117 -4.56 10.55 24.06
CA ALA A 117 -3.39 10.98 24.82
C ALA A 117 -2.15 10.19 24.43
N CYS A 118 -2.31 8.91 24.17
CA CYS A 118 -1.18 8.08 23.77
C CYS A 118 -0.53 8.52 22.47
N SER A 119 -1.32 9.05 21.53
CA SER A 119 -0.77 9.56 20.28
C SER A 119 0.06 10.82 20.52
N GLN A 120 -0.40 11.67 21.41
CA GLN A 120 0.33 12.87 21.74
C GLN A 120 1.62 12.55 22.47
N ASP A 121 1.56 11.62 23.40
CA ASP A 121 2.76 11.17 24.10
C ASP A 121 3.77 10.60 23.15
N PHE A 122 3.31 9.85 22.19
CA PHE A 122 4.19 9.27 21.19
C PHE A 122 4.88 10.34 20.36
N LYS A 123 4.16 11.40 20.01
CA LYS A 123 4.76 12.51 19.28
C LYS A 123 5.84 13.19 20.08
N HIS A 124 5.63 13.36 21.36
CA HIS A 124 6.65 13.95 22.23
C HIS A 124 7.91 13.11 22.24
N LEU A 125 7.75 11.81 22.35
CA LEU A 125 8.88 10.91 22.34
C LEU A 125 9.67 11.00 21.03
N ASN A 126 8.96 11.21 19.94
CA ASN A 126 9.60 11.28 18.64
C ASN A 126 10.29 12.61 18.38
N THR A 127 9.94 13.64 19.09
CA THR A 127 10.57 14.95 18.90
C THR A 127 11.77 15.15 19.79
N ASP A 128 11.97 14.30 20.74
CA ASP A 128 13.14 14.36 21.60
C ASP A 128 14.35 13.73 20.91
#